data_056aece91824ef0b3f92b887493daab9
#
_entry.id   056aece91824ef0b3f92b887493daab9
#
_cell.length_a   1.000
_cell.length_b   1.000
_cell.length_c   1.000
_cell.angle_alpha   90.00
_cell.angle_beta   90.00
_cell.angle_gamma   90.00
#
_symmetry.space_group_name_H-M   'P 1'
#
loop_
_entity.id
_entity.type
_entity.pdbx_description
1 polymer ?
#
loop_
_entity_poly.entity_id
_entity_poly.type
_entity_poly.pdbx_seq_one_letter_code
_entity_poly.pdbx_strand_id
1 'polypeptide(L)'
;MFYEIFVGSFADSDGDGTGDLNGILRHLDYLNDGNLLSDTSLGVQGLWLTPIFASPSYHKYDATDYYRIDSDFGTEDDLRALLDACHARNVKVILDLVINHTARNHEWFQSFCQSHADANPDDPYYDYYSWYTGETLPAGITCEKIPGTADEYYECNFSPDMPELA
;
A
#
# COMPACT_ATOMS: atom_id res chain seq x y z
N MET A 1 -20.48 11.21 -5.76
CA MET A 1 -19.51 11.66 -4.73
C MET A 1 -18.63 10.49 -4.34
N PHE A 2 -17.31 10.69 -4.24
CA PHE A 2 -16.37 9.71 -3.69
C PHE A 2 -15.97 10.12 -2.27
N TYR A 3 -15.71 9.14 -1.43
CA TYR A 3 -15.28 9.33 -0.05
C TYR A 3 -13.98 8.55 0.17
N GLU A 4 -12.91 9.27 0.48
CA GLU A 4 -11.61 8.67 0.78
C GLU A 4 -11.57 8.22 2.24
N ILE A 5 -11.08 7.03 2.50
CA ILE A 5 -10.97 6.43 3.82
C ILE A 5 -9.53 6.00 4.09
N PHE A 6 -8.92 6.58 5.11
CA PHE A 6 -7.77 5.98 5.78
C PHE A 6 -8.28 4.90 6.74
N VAL A 7 -8.11 3.63 6.35
CA VAL A 7 -8.74 2.49 7.04
C VAL A 7 -8.39 2.48 8.52
N GLY A 8 -7.11 2.64 8.87
CA GLY A 8 -6.63 2.58 10.24
C GLY A 8 -7.20 3.61 11.21
N SER A 9 -7.89 4.66 10.72
CA SER A 9 -8.48 5.69 11.58
C SER A 9 -9.98 5.87 11.44
N PHE A 10 -10.64 5.09 10.57
CA PHE A 10 -12.06 5.30 10.30
C PHE A 10 -12.98 4.71 11.37
N ALA A 11 -12.87 3.42 11.64
CA ALA A 11 -13.64 2.74 12.66
C ALA A 11 -12.99 1.42 13.07
N ASP A 12 -12.80 1.23 14.34
CA ASP A 12 -12.28 0.04 14.99
C ASP A 12 -13.45 -0.90 15.31
N SER A 13 -13.43 -2.13 14.79
CA SER A 13 -14.52 -3.08 14.98
C SER A 13 -14.29 -4.10 16.08
N ASP A 14 -13.05 -4.29 16.52
CA ASP A 14 -12.65 -5.32 17.48
C ASP A 14 -12.06 -4.77 18.79
N GLY A 15 -11.74 -3.46 18.83
CA GLY A 15 -11.31 -2.76 20.04
C GLY A 15 -9.80 -2.78 20.26
N ASP A 16 -9.01 -3.02 19.23
CA ASP A 16 -7.55 -3.02 19.31
C ASP A 16 -6.91 -1.62 19.20
N GLY A 17 -7.72 -0.61 18.84
CA GLY A 17 -7.30 0.79 18.68
C GLY A 17 -6.96 1.16 17.25
N THR A 18 -7.07 0.24 16.29
CA THR A 18 -6.86 0.47 14.86
C THR A 18 -8.15 0.27 14.08
N GLY A 19 -8.48 1.16 13.17
CA GLY A 19 -9.61 0.97 12.27
C GLY A 19 -9.38 -0.17 11.30
N ASP A 20 -10.45 -0.84 10.89
CA ASP A 20 -10.39 -2.05 10.06
C ASP A 20 -11.52 -2.11 9.02
N LEU A 21 -11.47 -3.10 8.11
CA LEU A 21 -12.43 -3.28 7.03
C LEU A 21 -13.85 -3.59 7.56
N ASN A 22 -13.96 -4.33 8.65
CA ASN A 22 -15.24 -4.61 9.31
C ASN A 22 -15.83 -3.35 9.96
N GLY A 23 -14.99 -2.45 10.48
CA GLY A 23 -15.37 -1.14 10.96
C GLY A 23 -16.04 -0.31 9.87
N ILE A 24 -15.45 -0.30 8.66
CA ILE A 24 -16.08 0.35 7.50
C ILE A 24 -17.42 -0.33 7.17
N LEU A 25 -17.45 -1.66 7.12
CA LEU A 25 -18.66 -2.42 6.81
C LEU A 25 -19.80 -2.13 7.81
N ARG A 26 -19.51 -2.05 9.11
CA ARG A 26 -20.50 -1.71 10.15
C ARG A 26 -21.06 -0.28 10.04
N HIS A 27 -20.32 0.63 9.42
CA HIS A 27 -20.71 2.02 9.23
C HIS A 27 -21.13 2.33 7.78
N LEU A 28 -21.35 1.29 6.96
CA LEU A 28 -21.68 1.49 5.55
C LEU A 28 -23.00 2.24 5.34
N ASP A 29 -23.99 2.06 6.22
CA ASP A 29 -25.26 2.77 6.14
C ASP A 29 -25.10 4.29 6.35
N TYR A 30 -24.11 4.73 7.13
CA TYR A 30 -23.75 6.14 7.23
C TYR A 30 -23.23 6.69 5.91
N LEU A 31 -22.41 5.90 5.21
CA LEU A 31 -21.82 6.28 3.91
C LEU A 31 -22.85 6.20 2.78
N ASN A 32 -23.58 5.09 2.71
CA ASN A 32 -24.69 4.85 1.76
C ASN A 32 -25.57 3.71 2.25
N ASP A 33 -26.80 3.99 2.58
CA ASP A 33 -27.80 3.00 3.06
C ASP A 33 -28.55 2.28 1.93
N GLY A 34 -28.18 2.54 0.67
CA GLY A 34 -28.82 1.96 -0.52
C GLY A 34 -30.13 2.63 -0.94
N ASN A 35 -30.59 3.64 -0.20
CA ASN A 35 -31.83 4.38 -0.50
C ASN A 35 -31.50 5.75 -1.12
N LEU A 36 -31.82 5.92 -2.38
CA LEU A 36 -31.55 7.16 -3.14
C LEU A 36 -32.31 8.38 -2.61
N LEU A 37 -33.34 8.17 -1.77
CA LEU A 37 -34.15 9.24 -1.18
C LEU A 37 -33.83 9.42 0.32
N SER A 38 -32.79 8.78 0.82
CA SER A 38 -32.38 8.89 2.21
C SER A 38 -31.85 10.31 2.50
N ASP A 39 -32.21 10.81 3.69
CA ASP A 39 -31.66 12.02 4.28
C ASP A 39 -30.77 11.70 5.51
N THR A 40 -30.50 10.42 5.77
CA THR A 40 -29.75 9.93 6.92
C THR A 40 -28.38 9.34 6.54
N SER A 41 -28.09 9.19 5.25
CA SER A 41 -26.78 8.76 4.74
C SER A 41 -26.12 9.85 3.91
N LEU A 42 -24.78 9.76 3.73
CA LEU A 42 -24.05 10.70 2.89
C LEU A 42 -24.33 10.48 1.37
N GLY A 43 -24.90 9.34 1.00
CA GLY A 43 -25.21 9.00 -0.38
C GLY A 43 -23.95 8.89 -1.28
N VAL A 44 -22.82 8.41 -0.75
CA VAL A 44 -21.59 8.24 -1.51
C VAL A 44 -21.76 7.19 -2.60
N GLN A 45 -21.12 7.39 -3.73
CA GLN A 45 -21.18 6.50 -4.90
C GLN A 45 -19.90 5.69 -5.08
N GLY A 46 -18.86 6.03 -4.34
CA GLY A 46 -17.60 5.31 -4.33
C GLY A 46 -16.82 5.55 -3.06
N LEU A 47 -16.13 4.51 -2.59
CA LEU A 47 -15.14 4.58 -1.55
C LEU A 47 -13.77 4.47 -2.17
N TRP A 48 -12.84 5.29 -1.72
CA TRP A 48 -11.43 5.18 -2.03
C TRP A 48 -10.72 4.79 -0.75
N LEU A 49 -10.20 3.57 -0.69
CA LEU A 49 -9.42 3.10 0.45
C LEU A 49 -7.95 3.42 0.20
N THR A 50 -7.30 4.10 1.16
CA THR A 50 -5.83 4.20 1.20
C THR A 50 -5.22 2.79 1.27
N PRO A 51 -3.89 2.61 1.08
CA PRO A 51 -3.31 1.27 0.95
C PRO A 51 -3.70 0.34 2.10
N ILE A 52 -4.05 -0.89 1.73
CA ILE A 52 -4.53 -1.93 2.67
C ILE A 52 -3.63 -3.18 2.69
N PHE A 53 -2.56 -3.19 1.90
CA PHE A 53 -1.64 -4.33 1.81
C PHE A 53 -0.69 -4.40 3.00
N ALA A 54 -0.13 -5.59 3.25
CA ALA A 54 0.83 -5.82 4.32
C ALA A 54 1.98 -4.81 4.27
N SER A 55 2.22 -4.11 5.38
CA SER A 55 3.18 -3.01 5.48
C SER A 55 3.64 -2.83 6.92
N PRO A 56 4.91 -2.45 7.17
CA PRO A 56 5.41 -2.21 8.52
C PRO A 56 4.96 -0.88 9.10
N SER A 57 4.51 0.08 8.27
CA SER A 57 4.11 1.41 8.74
C SER A 57 2.61 1.55 8.95
N TYR A 58 2.21 2.54 9.76
CA TYR A 58 0.80 2.83 10.01
C TYR A 58 0.07 3.33 8.75
N HIS A 59 0.77 4.01 7.83
CA HIS A 59 0.18 4.59 6.62
C HIS A 59 0.03 3.58 5.48
N LYS A 60 0.72 2.44 5.54
CA LYS A 60 0.67 1.31 4.60
C LYS A 60 1.14 1.63 3.16
N TYR A 61 1.78 2.79 2.91
CA TYR A 61 2.34 3.11 1.59
C TYR A 61 3.63 2.33 1.26
N ASP A 62 4.31 1.75 2.23
CA ASP A 62 5.51 0.91 2.08
C ASP A 62 5.12 -0.57 2.14
N ALA A 63 4.52 -1.07 1.06
CA ALA A 63 4.05 -2.44 0.99
C ALA A 63 5.21 -3.46 1.06
N THR A 64 5.01 -4.52 1.84
CA THR A 64 5.91 -5.68 1.91
C THR A 64 5.37 -6.87 1.12
N ASP A 65 4.07 -6.89 0.85
CA ASP A 65 3.41 -7.96 0.11
C ASP A 65 2.09 -7.43 -0.49
N TYR A 66 2.00 -7.37 -1.82
CA TYR A 66 0.81 -6.90 -2.53
C TYR A 66 -0.29 -7.97 -2.66
N TYR A 67 -0.03 -9.20 -2.24
CA TYR A 67 -0.97 -10.31 -2.33
C TYR A 67 -1.69 -10.60 -1.01
N ARG A 68 -1.42 -9.81 0.03
CA ARG A 68 -1.98 -10.01 1.37
C ARG A 68 -2.48 -8.70 1.96
N ILE A 69 -3.69 -8.74 2.53
CA ILE A 69 -4.23 -7.66 3.37
C ILE A 69 -3.39 -7.55 4.64
N ASP A 70 -3.13 -6.34 5.10
CA ASP A 70 -2.47 -6.11 6.37
C ASP A 70 -3.31 -6.68 7.53
N SER A 71 -2.64 -7.36 8.47
CA SER A 71 -3.33 -8.03 9.59
C SER A 71 -4.10 -7.07 10.49
N ASP A 72 -3.67 -5.80 10.57
CA ASP A 72 -4.38 -4.77 11.34
C ASP A 72 -5.75 -4.42 10.72
N PHE A 73 -5.91 -4.66 9.42
CA PHE A 73 -7.13 -4.29 8.69
C PHE A 73 -8.09 -5.45 8.45
N GLY A 74 -7.69 -6.68 8.76
CA GLY A 74 -8.51 -7.88 8.64
C GLY A 74 -8.00 -8.86 7.58
N THR A 75 -8.93 -9.57 6.98
CA THR A 75 -8.66 -10.66 6.04
C THR A 75 -9.18 -10.38 4.62
N GLU A 76 -8.82 -11.25 3.68
CA GLU A 76 -9.40 -11.21 2.33
C GLU A 76 -10.92 -11.43 2.35
N ASP A 77 -11.43 -12.25 3.27
CA ASP A 77 -12.86 -12.47 3.42
C ASP A 77 -13.59 -11.22 3.93
N ASP A 78 -12.95 -10.43 4.81
CA ASP A 78 -13.50 -9.15 5.27
C ASP A 78 -13.55 -8.12 4.13
N LEU A 79 -12.50 -8.07 3.28
CA LEU A 79 -12.53 -7.25 2.07
C LEU A 79 -13.64 -7.68 1.12
N ARG A 80 -13.81 -8.98 0.89
CA ARG A 80 -14.90 -9.51 0.04
C ARG A 80 -16.27 -9.12 0.58
N ALA A 81 -16.49 -9.26 1.88
CA ALA A 81 -17.74 -8.87 2.53
C ALA A 81 -18.04 -7.38 2.36
N LEU A 82 -17.02 -6.51 2.53
CA LEU A 82 -17.14 -5.08 2.28
C LEU A 82 -17.48 -4.77 0.81
N LEU A 83 -16.78 -5.41 -0.12
CA LEU A 83 -17.03 -5.23 -1.56
C LEU A 83 -18.46 -5.65 -1.95
N ASP A 84 -18.93 -6.81 -1.47
CA ASP A 84 -20.28 -7.30 -1.74
C ASP A 84 -21.33 -6.34 -1.19
N ALA A 85 -21.15 -5.84 0.04
CA ALA A 85 -22.07 -4.89 0.65
C ALA A 85 -22.09 -3.53 -0.08
N CYS A 86 -20.93 -3.03 -0.54
CA CYS A 86 -20.82 -1.84 -1.37
C CYS A 86 -21.53 -2.02 -2.72
N HIS A 87 -21.24 -3.13 -3.40
CA HIS A 87 -21.82 -3.41 -4.71
C HIS A 87 -23.36 -3.58 -4.65
N ALA A 88 -23.89 -4.18 -3.59
CA ALA A 88 -25.32 -4.29 -3.35
C ALA A 88 -26.02 -2.92 -3.25
N ARG A 89 -25.27 -1.87 -2.84
CA ARG A 89 -25.73 -0.47 -2.76
C ARG A 89 -25.32 0.37 -3.97
N ASN A 90 -24.76 -0.26 -5.02
CA ASN A 90 -24.20 0.40 -6.20
C ASN A 90 -23.06 1.40 -5.85
N VAL A 91 -22.33 1.15 -4.78
CA VAL A 91 -21.13 1.88 -4.39
C VAL A 91 -19.90 1.20 -4.99
N LYS A 92 -19.05 1.96 -5.66
CA LYS A 92 -17.77 1.46 -6.20
C LYS A 92 -16.69 1.54 -5.14
N VAL A 93 -15.73 0.62 -5.20
CA VAL A 93 -14.55 0.66 -4.33
C VAL A 93 -13.31 0.81 -5.19
N ILE A 94 -12.46 1.75 -4.83
CA ILE A 94 -11.14 2.00 -5.40
C ILE A 94 -10.12 1.69 -4.31
N LEU A 95 -9.12 0.88 -4.65
CA LEU A 95 -7.96 0.64 -3.79
C LEU A 95 -6.80 1.49 -4.27
N ASP A 96 -6.08 2.07 -3.33
CA ASP A 96 -4.82 2.73 -3.60
C ASP A 96 -3.75 1.67 -3.91
N LEU A 97 -3.11 1.78 -5.07
CA LEU A 97 -2.07 0.87 -5.52
C LEU A 97 -0.73 1.61 -5.61
N VAL A 98 0.15 1.33 -4.67
CA VAL A 98 1.49 1.94 -4.61
C VAL A 98 2.42 1.21 -5.57
N ILE A 99 2.73 1.80 -6.72
CA ILE A 99 3.60 1.23 -7.75
C ILE A 99 4.88 2.03 -7.98
N ASN A 100 5.14 3.06 -7.17
CA ASN A 100 6.34 3.87 -7.26
C ASN A 100 7.51 3.24 -6.47
N HIS A 101 7.22 2.62 -5.34
CA HIS A 101 8.21 2.05 -4.43
C HIS A 101 7.61 0.87 -3.65
N THR A 102 8.47 0.14 -2.95
CA THR A 102 8.08 -0.88 -1.98
C THR A 102 8.66 -0.56 -0.61
N ALA A 103 8.32 -1.35 0.41
CA ALA A 103 9.09 -1.35 1.64
C ALA A 103 10.50 -1.91 1.40
N ARG A 104 11.47 -1.41 2.18
CA ARG A 104 12.84 -1.92 2.15
C ARG A 104 12.96 -3.42 2.50
N ASN A 105 12.03 -3.95 3.29
CA ASN A 105 11.97 -5.37 3.63
C ASN A 105 11.08 -6.21 2.69
N HIS A 106 10.64 -5.64 1.55
CA HIS A 106 9.98 -6.40 0.49
C HIS A 106 10.94 -7.44 -0.09
N GLU A 107 10.46 -8.65 -0.38
CA GLU A 107 11.30 -9.73 -0.91
C GLU A 107 12.01 -9.37 -2.22
N TRP A 108 11.38 -8.58 -3.09
CA TRP A 108 11.99 -8.09 -4.33
C TRP A 108 13.20 -7.22 -4.06
N PHE A 109 13.10 -6.30 -3.09
CA PHE A 109 14.23 -5.44 -2.74
C PHE A 109 15.36 -6.21 -2.04
N GLN A 110 15.04 -7.21 -1.25
CA GLN A 110 16.05 -8.07 -0.63
C GLN A 110 16.81 -8.88 -1.69
N SER A 111 16.10 -9.43 -2.70
CA SER A 111 16.72 -10.12 -3.84
C SER A 111 17.56 -9.17 -4.70
N PHE A 112 17.04 -7.97 -4.98
CA PHE A 112 17.80 -6.90 -5.66
C PHE A 112 19.11 -6.59 -4.93
N CYS A 113 19.10 -6.33 -3.63
CA CYS A 113 20.32 -6.06 -2.86
C CYS A 113 21.31 -7.22 -2.90
N GLN A 114 20.81 -8.45 -2.77
CA GLN A 114 21.66 -9.65 -2.79
C GLN A 114 22.27 -9.85 -4.18
N SER A 115 21.51 -9.66 -5.26
CA SER A 115 22.01 -9.83 -6.62
C SER A 115 23.13 -8.84 -6.97
N HIS A 116 23.03 -7.59 -6.47
CA HIS A 116 24.09 -6.58 -6.61
C HIS A 116 25.32 -6.91 -5.76
N ALA A 117 25.13 -7.36 -4.51
CA ALA A 117 26.22 -7.78 -3.65
C ALA A 117 27.02 -8.98 -4.23
N ASP A 118 26.34 -9.88 -4.93
CA ASP A 118 26.91 -11.05 -5.57
C ASP A 118 27.38 -10.77 -7.02
N ALA A 119 27.18 -9.56 -7.53
CA ALA A 119 27.43 -9.18 -8.93
C ALA A 119 26.77 -10.15 -9.93
N ASN A 120 25.51 -10.50 -9.69
CA ASN A 120 24.71 -11.45 -10.46
C ASN A 120 23.62 -10.74 -11.31
N PRO A 121 23.93 -10.22 -12.51
CA PRO A 121 22.97 -9.53 -13.35
C PRO A 121 21.91 -10.45 -13.99
N ASP A 122 22.04 -11.76 -13.86
CA ASP A 122 21.06 -12.73 -14.37
C ASP A 122 19.89 -12.95 -13.37
N ASP A 123 19.95 -12.35 -12.16
CA ASP A 123 18.86 -12.40 -11.20
C ASP A 123 17.65 -11.60 -11.75
N PRO A 124 16.42 -12.14 -11.68
CA PRO A 124 15.23 -11.46 -12.21
C PRO A 124 14.92 -10.12 -11.54
N TYR A 125 15.43 -9.86 -10.33
CA TYR A 125 15.22 -8.63 -9.60
C TYR A 125 16.40 -7.65 -9.69
N TYR A 126 17.47 -7.96 -10.44
CA TYR A 126 18.67 -7.12 -10.52
C TYR A 126 18.36 -5.69 -10.98
N ASP A 127 17.46 -5.50 -11.95
CA ASP A 127 17.02 -4.20 -12.46
C ASP A 127 15.60 -3.82 -12.02
N TYR A 128 15.11 -4.36 -10.90
CA TYR A 128 13.74 -4.10 -10.44
C TYR A 128 13.57 -2.74 -9.78
N TYR A 129 14.67 -2.16 -9.28
CA TYR A 129 14.68 -0.86 -8.62
C TYR A 129 15.62 0.10 -9.35
N SER A 130 15.31 1.39 -9.25
CA SER A 130 16.17 2.45 -9.80
C SER A 130 17.49 2.48 -9.04
N TRP A 131 18.60 2.31 -9.75
CA TRP A 131 19.92 2.28 -9.14
C TRP A 131 20.99 2.98 -9.99
N TYR A 132 22.09 3.38 -9.37
CA TYR A 132 23.17 4.17 -9.94
C TYR A 132 24.52 3.76 -9.36
N THR A 133 25.60 3.97 -10.10
CA THR A 133 26.95 3.99 -9.53
C THR A 133 27.27 5.38 -9.00
N GLY A 134 28.26 5.54 -8.12
CA GLY A 134 28.66 6.85 -7.60
C GLY A 134 29.01 7.87 -8.67
N GLU A 135 29.51 7.42 -9.83
CA GLU A 135 29.82 8.28 -10.98
C GLU A 135 28.57 8.75 -11.74
N THR A 136 27.45 8.04 -11.63
CA THR A 136 26.21 8.28 -12.40
C THR A 136 25.08 8.84 -11.54
N LEU A 137 25.31 9.15 -10.25
CA LEU A 137 24.28 9.69 -9.35
C LEU A 137 23.68 10.97 -9.93
N PRO A 138 22.36 11.01 -10.20
CA PRO A 138 21.71 12.20 -10.72
C PRO A 138 21.63 13.30 -9.65
N ALA A 139 21.70 14.55 -10.07
CA ALA A 139 21.50 15.67 -9.18
C ALA A 139 20.02 15.83 -8.81
N GLY A 140 19.72 15.97 -7.53
CA GLY A 140 18.38 16.31 -7.04
C GLY A 140 17.50 15.11 -6.68
N ILE A 141 18.01 13.88 -6.77
CA ILE A 141 17.37 12.69 -6.22
C ILE A 141 18.03 12.26 -4.90
N THR A 142 17.28 11.57 -4.07
CA THR A 142 17.81 10.96 -2.84
C THR A 142 18.15 9.51 -3.10
N CYS A 143 19.39 9.10 -2.79
CA CYS A 143 19.87 7.74 -2.94
C CYS A 143 20.53 7.23 -1.67
N GLU A 144 20.37 5.94 -1.42
CA GLU A 144 21.06 5.22 -0.35
C GLU A 144 21.92 4.10 -0.94
N LYS A 145 22.98 3.75 -0.24
CA LYS A 145 23.92 2.73 -0.70
C LYS A 145 23.26 1.34 -0.70
N ILE A 146 23.44 0.59 -1.79
CA ILE A 146 23.02 -0.81 -1.86
C ILE A 146 23.91 -1.62 -0.91
N PRO A 147 23.33 -2.34 0.07
CA PRO A 147 24.09 -3.15 1.01
C PRO A 147 24.98 -4.19 0.31
N GLY A 148 26.24 -4.29 0.77
CA GLY A 148 27.20 -5.27 0.22
C GLY A 148 27.97 -4.79 -1.01
N THR A 149 27.60 -3.67 -1.63
CA THR A 149 28.29 -3.13 -2.81
C THR A 149 29.36 -2.11 -2.45
N ALA A 150 30.29 -1.85 -3.36
CA ALA A 150 31.36 -0.86 -3.16
C ALA A 150 30.90 0.59 -3.45
N ASP A 151 30.13 0.78 -4.54
CA ASP A 151 29.79 2.11 -5.06
C ASP A 151 28.47 2.10 -5.85
N GLU A 152 27.47 1.36 -5.37
CA GLU A 152 26.14 1.30 -5.97
C GLU A 152 25.08 1.80 -5.00
N TYR A 153 24.06 2.51 -5.54
CA TYR A 153 23.07 3.25 -4.77
C TYR A 153 21.69 3.02 -5.38
N TYR A 154 20.68 2.84 -4.53
CA TYR A 154 19.27 2.80 -4.94
C TYR A 154 18.57 4.14 -4.69
N GLU A 155 17.59 4.45 -5.50
CA GLU A 155 16.76 5.65 -5.35
C GLU A 155 15.70 5.48 -4.25
N CYS A 156 15.51 6.56 -3.43
CA CYS A 156 14.61 6.53 -2.29
C CYS A 156 14.11 7.94 -1.91
N ASN A 157 13.45 8.62 -2.86
CA ASN A 157 13.08 10.03 -2.69
C ASN A 157 12.12 10.29 -1.52
N PHE A 158 11.25 9.34 -1.17
CA PHE A 158 10.33 9.48 -0.03
C PHE A 158 10.99 9.16 1.30
N SER A 159 11.76 8.09 1.37
CA SER A 159 12.43 7.61 2.58
C SER A 159 13.47 6.55 2.21
N PRO A 160 14.58 6.44 2.97
CA PRO A 160 15.50 5.30 2.85
C PRO A 160 14.85 3.91 2.96
N ASP A 161 13.68 3.85 3.59
CA ASP A 161 12.90 2.63 3.76
C ASP A 161 11.88 2.37 2.62
N MET A 162 11.87 3.26 1.61
CA MET A 162 10.97 3.20 0.44
C MET A 162 11.79 3.24 -0.86
N PRO A 163 12.49 2.14 -1.23
CA PRO A 163 13.22 2.06 -2.49
C PRO A 163 12.30 2.15 -3.70
N GLU A 164 12.68 2.95 -4.69
CA GLU A 164 11.85 3.19 -5.87
C GLU A 164 12.04 2.11 -6.94
N LEU A 165 10.91 1.64 -7.46
CA LEU A 165 10.86 0.69 -8.58
C LEU A 165 11.36 1.37 -9.87
N ALA A 166 11.97 0.58 -10.79
CA ALA A 166 12.51 1.05 -12.07
C ALA A 166 11.43 1.28 -13.13
#